data_bc2d50d7264a867f4794dc9e72f5cdf5
#
_entry.id   bc2d50d7264a867f4794dc9e72f5cdf5
#
_cell.length_a   1.000
_cell.length_b   1.000
_cell.length_c   1.000
_cell.angle_alpha   90.00
_cell.angle_beta   90.00
_cell.angle_gamma   90.00
#
_symmetry.space_group_name_H-M   'P 1'
#
loop_
_entity.id
_entity.type
_entity.pdbx_description
1 polymer ?
#
loop_
_entity_poly.entity_id
_entity_poly.type
_entity_poly.pdbx_seq_one_letter_code
_entity_poly.pdbx_strand_id
1 'polypeptide(L)'
;MKKILLILSVVIFINQNVFAVTLSEALIQAHLNNLELNAERQNIQVSKEDLNISKSEFLPTVTLSGSKSEENTDKLTDRTGANSSITNVNPKTRSITIEQTLFQGFAGVAGFQKSKIGIDLADAKLLKTEQEILYKAIEAYSGLIFSNEKLKINEINVNLLERQVETDQ
;
A
#
# COMPACT_ATOMS: atom_id res chain seq x y z
N MET A 1 35.16 -1.31 43.23
CA MET A 1 33.96 -2.15 43.06
C MET A 1 33.08 -1.68 41.91
N LYS A 2 32.63 -0.40 41.78
CA LYS A 2 31.79 0.08 40.68
C LYS A 2 32.37 -0.11 39.26
N LYS A 3 33.70 0.04 39.07
CA LYS A 3 34.36 -0.15 37.77
C LYS A 3 34.43 -1.63 37.33
N ILE A 4 34.55 -2.56 38.27
CA ILE A 4 34.53 -4.00 37.99
C ILE A 4 33.14 -4.49 37.63
N LEU A 5 32.11 -3.92 38.26
CA LEU A 5 30.69 -4.22 37.93
C LEU A 5 30.32 -3.75 36.52
N LEU A 6 30.87 -2.63 36.07
CA LEU A 6 30.65 -2.07 34.74
C LEU A 6 31.33 -2.89 33.64
N ILE A 7 32.53 -3.43 33.91
CA ILE A 7 33.24 -4.33 32.99
C ILE A 7 32.50 -5.68 32.89
N LEU A 8 32.01 -6.21 34.02
CA LEU A 8 31.22 -7.45 34.03
C LEU A 8 29.88 -7.31 33.26
N SER A 9 29.24 -6.13 33.33
CA SER A 9 28.01 -5.83 32.56
C SER A 9 28.28 -5.81 31.07
N VAL A 10 29.41 -5.31 30.59
CA VAL A 10 29.76 -5.25 29.16
C VAL A 10 30.05 -6.65 28.60
N VAL A 11 30.65 -7.55 29.38
CA VAL A 11 30.98 -8.91 28.95
C VAL A 11 29.73 -9.79 28.79
N ILE A 12 28.62 -9.51 29.51
CA ILE A 12 27.37 -10.28 29.41
C ILE A 12 26.61 -9.96 28.12
N PHE A 13 26.83 -8.78 27.52
CA PHE A 13 26.15 -8.39 26.28
C PHE A 13 26.78 -8.96 24.99
N ILE A 14 27.91 -9.64 25.04
CA ILE A 14 28.64 -10.11 23.84
C ILE A 14 28.22 -11.52 23.40
N ASN A 15 27.43 -12.25 24.19
CA ASN A 15 26.94 -13.57 23.83
C ASN A 15 25.61 -13.47 23.05
N GLN A 16 25.60 -12.77 21.92
CA GLN A 16 24.55 -12.94 20.92
C GLN A 16 24.89 -14.20 20.11
N ASN A 17 24.21 -15.31 20.43
CA ASN A 17 24.25 -16.49 19.60
C ASN A 17 23.71 -16.07 18.20
N VAL A 18 24.61 -15.89 17.25
CA VAL A 18 24.25 -15.76 15.83
C VAL A 18 23.78 -17.15 15.41
N PHE A 19 22.49 -17.41 15.59
CA PHE A 19 21.88 -18.58 14.99
C PHE A 19 21.93 -18.39 13.47
N ALA A 20 22.50 -19.35 12.78
CA ALA A 20 22.40 -19.40 11.32
C ALA A 20 20.92 -19.50 10.98
N VAL A 21 20.38 -18.47 10.30
CA VAL A 21 18.98 -18.45 9.86
C VAL A 21 18.77 -19.62 8.91
N THR A 22 17.79 -20.46 9.19
CA THR A 22 17.42 -21.57 8.30
C THR A 22 16.60 -21.05 7.11
N LEU A 23 16.58 -21.81 6.02
CA LEU A 23 15.73 -21.48 4.86
C LEU A 23 14.26 -21.28 5.27
N SER A 24 13.75 -22.15 6.16
CA SER A 24 12.37 -22.06 6.66
C SER A 24 12.12 -20.73 7.38
N GLU A 25 13.02 -20.31 8.26
CA GLU A 25 12.92 -19.03 8.97
C GLU A 25 13.00 -17.85 8.01
N ALA A 26 13.89 -17.90 7.01
CA ALA A 26 14.00 -16.86 5.99
C ALA A 26 12.70 -16.71 5.19
N LEU A 27 12.07 -17.82 4.80
CA LEU A 27 10.79 -17.83 4.09
C LEU A 27 9.65 -17.29 4.95
N ILE A 28 9.58 -17.67 6.23
CA ILE A 28 8.59 -17.17 7.17
C ILE A 28 8.75 -15.64 7.33
N GLN A 29 9.97 -15.16 7.51
CA GLN A 29 10.25 -13.73 7.65
C GLN A 29 9.91 -12.96 6.36
N ALA A 30 10.24 -13.50 5.20
CA ALA A 30 9.88 -12.91 3.92
C ALA A 30 8.36 -12.82 3.76
N HIS A 31 7.62 -13.87 4.09
CA HIS A 31 6.16 -13.90 4.00
C HIS A 31 5.46 -12.94 4.98
N LEU A 32 5.99 -12.79 6.21
CA LEU A 32 5.34 -11.96 7.23
C LEU A 32 5.69 -10.47 7.09
N ASN A 33 6.93 -10.15 6.70
CA ASN A 33 7.45 -8.78 6.80
C ASN A 33 7.63 -8.09 5.45
N ASN A 34 7.35 -8.75 4.34
CA ASN A 34 7.50 -8.11 3.03
C ASN A 34 6.42 -7.04 2.81
N LEU A 35 6.87 -5.83 2.47
CA LEU A 35 5.99 -4.67 2.30
C LEU A 35 5.06 -4.81 1.09
N GLU A 36 5.54 -5.39 -0.01
CA GLU A 36 4.76 -5.61 -1.22
C GLU A 36 3.61 -6.60 -0.96
N LEU A 37 3.91 -7.69 -0.24
CA LEU A 37 2.91 -8.67 0.15
C LEU A 37 1.87 -8.09 1.12
N ASN A 38 2.31 -7.26 2.05
CA ASN A 38 1.40 -6.57 2.96
C ASN A 38 0.50 -5.56 2.22
N ALA A 39 1.02 -4.89 1.19
CA ALA A 39 0.22 -4.01 0.33
C ALA A 39 -0.85 -4.80 -0.44
N GLU A 40 -0.50 -5.97 -1.04
CA GLU A 40 -1.48 -6.80 -1.73
C GLU A 40 -2.56 -7.36 -0.79
N ARG A 41 -2.22 -7.68 0.46
CA ARG A 41 -3.24 -8.05 1.48
C ARG A 41 -4.23 -6.91 1.74
N GLN A 42 -3.78 -5.65 1.72
CA GLN A 42 -4.67 -4.50 1.84
C GLN A 42 -5.49 -4.27 0.57
N ASN A 43 -4.99 -4.60 -0.62
CA ASN A 43 -5.73 -4.49 -1.88
C ASN A 43 -6.98 -5.36 -1.91
N ILE A 44 -7.01 -6.49 -1.19
CA ILE A 44 -8.24 -7.27 -1.00
C ILE A 44 -9.31 -6.46 -0.26
N GLN A 45 -8.93 -5.70 0.77
CA GLN A 45 -9.87 -4.82 1.47
C GLN A 45 -10.38 -3.70 0.56
N VAL A 46 -9.51 -3.10 -0.25
CA VAL A 46 -9.92 -2.11 -1.26
C VAL A 46 -10.95 -2.71 -2.21
N SER A 47 -10.72 -3.91 -2.73
CA SER A 47 -11.66 -4.59 -3.63
C SER A 47 -13.01 -4.90 -2.95
N LYS A 48 -13.02 -5.20 -1.65
CA LYS A 48 -14.26 -5.37 -0.87
C LYS A 48 -15.02 -4.04 -0.71
N GLU A 49 -14.30 -2.94 -0.51
CA GLU A 49 -14.93 -1.62 -0.46
C GLU A 49 -15.44 -1.16 -1.83
N ASP A 50 -14.76 -1.48 -2.93
CA ASP A 50 -15.25 -1.27 -4.29
C ASP A 50 -16.58 -1.99 -4.53
N LEU A 51 -16.74 -3.20 -3.98
CA LEU A 51 -18.03 -3.90 -3.99
C LEU A 51 -19.10 -3.14 -3.20
N ASN A 52 -18.76 -2.56 -2.05
CA ASN A 52 -19.69 -1.74 -1.27
C ASN A 52 -20.07 -0.44 -2.02
N ILE A 53 -19.10 0.18 -2.69
CA ILE A 53 -19.34 1.34 -3.56
C ILE A 53 -20.32 0.95 -4.70
N SER A 54 -20.11 -0.19 -5.35
CA SER A 54 -21.03 -0.68 -6.39
C SER A 54 -22.47 -0.90 -5.89
N LYS A 55 -22.61 -1.33 -4.63
CA LYS A 55 -23.94 -1.44 -3.99
C LYS A 55 -24.59 -0.06 -3.80
N SER A 56 -23.78 0.97 -3.53
CA SER A 56 -24.29 2.32 -3.30
C SER A 56 -24.91 2.94 -4.56
N GLU A 57 -24.57 2.46 -5.76
CA GLU A 57 -25.21 2.87 -7.02
C GLU A 57 -26.73 2.58 -7.07
N PHE A 58 -27.19 1.64 -6.24
CA PHE A 58 -28.60 1.32 -6.09
C PHE A 58 -29.33 2.16 -5.04
N LEU A 59 -28.61 3.07 -4.35
CA LEU A 59 -29.15 3.93 -3.32
C LEU A 59 -29.36 5.36 -3.86
N PRO A 60 -30.27 6.15 -3.24
CA PRO A 60 -30.41 7.55 -3.59
C PRO A 60 -29.18 8.36 -3.22
N THR A 61 -28.78 9.26 -4.10
CA THR A 61 -27.74 10.25 -3.86
C THR A 61 -28.37 11.50 -3.25
N VAL A 62 -27.82 11.97 -2.12
CA VAL A 62 -28.27 13.20 -1.46
C VAL A 62 -27.16 14.25 -1.60
N THR A 63 -27.47 15.32 -2.32
CA THR A 63 -26.56 16.44 -2.53
C THR A 63 -27.04 17.68 -1.80
N LEU A 64 -26.21 18.23 -0.91
CA LEU A 64 -26.43 19.51 -0.27
C LEU A 64 -25.59 20.56 -0.98
N SER A 65 -26.21 21.61 -1.51
CA SER A 65 -25.49 22.72 -2.14
C SER A 65 -25.91 24.06 -1.55
N GLY A 66 -24.96 24.99 -1.52
CA GLY A 66 -25.20 26.35 -1.08
C GLY A 66 -24.36 27.33 -1.86
N SER A 67 -24.96 28.43 -2.28
CA SER A 67 -24.28 29.53 -2.93
C SER A 67 -24.65 30.84 -2.29
N LYS A 68 -23.69 31.75 -2.28
CA LYS A 68 -23.87 33.15 -1.93
C LYS A 68 -23.18 33.97 -3.02
N SER A 69 -23.91 34.85 -3.67
CA SER A 69 -23.35 35.79 -4.64
C SER A 69 -23.67 37.22 -4.20
N GLU A 70 -22.89 38.12 -4.71
CA GLU A 70 -23.11 39.57 -4.60
C GLU A 70 -23.31 40.10 -6.00
N GLU A 71 -24.45 40.75 -6.23
CA GLU A 71 -24.83 41.29 -7.53
C GLU A 71 -25.14 42.76 -7.38
N ASN A 72 -24.36 43.58 -8.08
CA ASN A 72 -24.61 45.01 -8.24
C ASN A 72 -25.25 45.21 -9.60
N THR A 73 -26.49 45.73 -9.62
CA THR A 73 -27.15 46.04 -10.88
C THR A 73 -27.77 47.44 -10.82
N ASP A 74 -27.54 48.18 -11.90
CA ASP A 74 -28.12 49.49 -12.15
C ASP A 74 -29.34 49.45 -13.10
N LYS A 75 -29.77 48.22 -13.47
CA LYS A 75 -30.85 47.96 -14.45
C LYS A 75 -32.14 47.44 -13.86
N LEU A 76 -32.26 47.38 -12.55
CA LEU A 76 -33.53 47.01 -11.92
C LEU A 76 -34.54 48.14 -12.11
N THR A 77 -35.58 47.86 -12.87
CA THR A 77 -36.75 48.77 -13.01
C THR A 77 -37.88 48.27 -12.16
N ASP A 78 -38.71 49.16 -11.70
CA ASP A 78 -39.98 48.79 -11.06
C ASP A 78 -40.90 48.07 -12.03
N ARG A 79 -42.01 47.51 -11.54
CA ARG A 79 -42.96 46.74 -12.34
C ARG A 79 -43.60 47.58 -13.49
N THR A 80 -43.53 48.91 -13.42
CA THR A 80 -44.03 49.84 -14.42
C THR A 80 -42.98 50.24 -15.46
N GLY A 81 -41.71 49.89 -15.24
CA GLY A 81 -40.57 50.23 -16.07
C GLY A 81 -40.16 51.73 -15.97
N ALA A 82 -40.75 52.47 -15.05
CA ALA A 82 -40.57 53.92 -14.95
C ALA A 82 -39.33 54.37 -14.16
N ASN A 83 -38.89 53.57 -13.21
CA ASN A 83 -37.75 53.93 -12.31
C ASN A 83 -36.67 52.84 -12.38
N SER A 84 -35.44 53.22 -12.71
CA SER A 84 -34.28 52.38 -12.52
C SER A 84 -33.58 52.78 -11.21
N SER A 85 -33.26 51.81 -10.37
CA SER A 85 -32.51 52.03 -9.15
C SER A 85 -31.28 51.09 -9.12
N ILE A 86 -30.16 51.63 -8.61
CA ILE A 86 -28.97 50.82 -8.32
C ILE A 86 -29.32 50.01 -7.05
N THR A 87 -29.35 48.70 -7.13
CA THR A 87 -29.65 47.83 -6.03
C THR A 87 -28.56 46.75 -5.90
N ASN A 88 -28.02 46.65 -4.70
CA ASN A 88 -27.12 45.55 -4.34
C ASN A 88 -27.98 44.38 -3.86
N VAL A 89 -27.92 43.27 -4.57
CA VAL A 89 -28.63 42.06 -4.22
C VAL A 89 -27.60 41.00 -3.83
N ASN A 90 -27.79 40.43 -2.65
CA ASN A 90 -26.92 39.36 -2.14
C ASN A 90 -27.71 38.05 -2.08
N PRO A 91 -27.98 37.40 -3.22
CA PRO A 91 -28.77 36.18 -3.21
C PRO A 91 -28.00 35.05 -2.51
N LYS A 92 -28.75 34.33 -1.66
CA LYS A 92 -28.26 33.13 -0.97
C LYS A 92 -29.19 32.00 -1.34
N THR A 93 -28.62 30.96 -1.95
CA THR A 93 -29.38 29.76 -2.29
C THR A 93 -28.87 28.59 -1.47
N ARG A 94 -29.78 27.80 -0.94
CA ARG A 94 -29.48 26.51 -0.33
C ARG A 94 -30.45 25.50 -0.89
N SER A 95 -29.91 24.36 -1.35
CA SER A 95 -30.72 23.30 -1.92
C SER A 95 -30.29 21.93 -1.42
N ILE A 96 -31.26 21.06 -1.23
CA ILE A 96 -31.06 19.63 -0.98
C ILE A 96 -31.68 18.93 -2.18
N THR A 97 -30.85 18.20 -2.90
CA THR A 97 -31.30 17.41 -4.06
C THR A 97 -31.16 15.94 -3.73
N ILE A 98 -32.25 15.19 -3.89
CA ILE A 98 -32.26 13.73 -3.74
C ILE A 98 -32.53 13.16 -5.13
N GLU A 99 -31.59 12.34 -5.60
CA GLU A 99 -31.64 11.72 -6.93
C GLU A 99 -31.57 10.20 -6.80
N GLN A 100 -32.55 9.51 -7.37
CA GLN A 100 -32.58 8.05 -7.42
C GLN A 100 -32.65 7.59 -8.87
N THR A 101 -31.61 6.90 -9.30
CA THR A 101 -31.60 6.27 -10.60
C THR A 101 -32.44 4.98 -10.57
N LEU A 102 -33.50 4.93 -11.37
CA LEU A 102 -34.40 3.77 -11.42
C LEU A 102 -33.94 2.73 -12.42
N PHE A 103 -33.33 3.16 -13.54
CA PHE A 103 -32.87 2.27 -14.60
C PHE A 103 -31.73 2.90 -15.41
N GLN A 104 -30.65 2.12 -15.61
CA GLN A 104 -29.47 2.51 -16.38
C GLN A 104 -29.08 1.46 -17.43
N GLY A 105 -30.03 0.76 -18.02
CA GLY A 105 -29.70 -0.27 -19.01
C GLY A 105 -28.82 -1.41 -18.45
N PHE A 106 -29.07 -1.83 -17.21
CA PHE A 106 -28.31 -2.85 -16.48
C PHE A 106 -26.85 -2.49 -16.14
N ALA A 107 -26.42 -1.25 -16.34
CA ALA A 107 -25.04 -0.83 -16.04
C ALA A 107 -24.66 -1.06 -14.57
N GLY A 108 -25.55 -0.72 -13.61
CA GLY A 108 -25.34 -0.96 -12.19
C GLY A 108 -25.18 -2.46 -11.86
N VAL A 109 -25.99 -3.33 -12.48
CA VAL A 109 -25.88 -4.80 -12.28
C VAL A 109 -24.55 -5.32 -12.79
N ALA A 110 -24.12 -4.87 -13.98
CA ALA A 110 -22.83 -5.24 -14.55
C ALA A 110 -21.67 -4.71 -13.72
N GLY A 111 -21.77 -3.47 -13.20
CA GLY A 111 -20.80 -2.86 -12.26
C GLY A 111 -20.66 -3.69 -10.98
N PHE A 112 -21.78 -4.07 -10.38
CA PHE A 112 -21.78 -4.94 -9.19
C PHE A 112 -21.13 -6.31 -9.45
N GLN A 113 -21.45 -6.96 -10.56
CA GLN A 113 -20.82 -8.23 -10.92
C GLN A 113 -19.32 -8.08 -11.17
N LYS A 114 -18.90 -7.00 -11.85
CA LYS A 114 -17.50 -6.67 -12.07
C LYS A 114 -16.75 -6.51 -10.74
N SER A 115 -17.30 -5.76 -9.78
CA SER A 115 -16.68 -5.56 -8.47
C SER A 115 -16.62 -6.85 -7.65
N LYS A 116 -17.61 -7.74 -7.79
CA LYS A 116 -17.57 -9.06 -7.16
C LYS A 116 -16.41 -9.91 -7.70
N ILE A 117 -16.22 -9.96 -9.02
CA ILE A 117 -15.10 -10.66 -9.66
C ILE A 117 -13.78 -9.97 -9.33
N GLY A 118 -13.79 -8.66 -9.06
CA GLY A 118 -12.63 -7.89 -8.61
C GLY A 118 -11.99 -8.41 -7.33
N ILE A 119 -12.78 -8.98 -6.41
CA ILE A 119 -12.26 -9.61 -5.19
C ILE A 119 -11.49 -10.89 -5.55
N ASP A 120 -12.05 -11.75 -6.40
CA ASP A 120 -11.39 -12.99 -6.84
C ASP A 120 -10.07 -12.67 -7.57
N LEU A 121 -10.04 -11.58 -8.34
CA LEU A 121 -8.83 -11.09 -8.99
C LEU A 121 -7.79 -10.61 -7.97
N ALA A 122 -8.20 -9.91 -6.92
CA ALA A 122 -7.30 -9.46 -5.88
C ALA A 122 -6.69 -10.66 -5.11
N ASP A 123 -7.48 -11.68 -4.81
CA ASP A 123 -7.00 -12.92 -4.18
C ASP A 123 -5.99 -13.65 -5.08
N ALA A 124 -6.25 -13.75 -6.39
CA ALA A 124 -5.33 -14.34 -7.34
C ALA A 124 -4.00 -13.55 -7.46
N LYS A 125 -4.06 -12.22 -7.41
CA LYS A 125 -2.87 -11.35 -7.38
C LYS A 125 -2.07 -11.55 -6.10
N LEU A 126 -2.72 -11.63 -4.95
CA LEU A 126 -2.05 -11.91 -3.69
C LEU A 126 -1.28 -13.22 -3.77
N LEU A 127 -1.92 -14.31 -4.22
CA LEU A 127 -1.27 -15.61 -4.38
C LEU A 127 -0.06 -15.55 -5.32
N LYS A 128 -0.18 -14.82 -6.44
CA LYS A 128 0.93 -14.60 -7.37
C LYS A 128 2.10 -13.89 -6.67
N THR A 129 1.83 -12.80 -5.96
CA THR A 129 2.85 -12.04 -5.23
C THR A 129 3.50 -12.88 -4.14
N GLU A 130 2.74 -13.72 -3.42
CA GLU A 130 3.29 -14.67 -2.45
C GLU A 130 4.31 -15.61 -3.09
N GLN A 131 3.96 -16.22 -4.22
CA GLN A 131 4.87 -17.12 -4.94
C GLN A 131 6.14 -16.41 -5.42
N GLU A 132 6.01 -15.19 -5.96
CA GLU A 132 7.15 -14.41 -6.43
C GLU A 132 8.10 -14.02 -5.29
N ILE A 133 7.57 -13.62 -4.15
CA ILE A 133 8.36 -13.24 -2.98
C ILE A 133 9.06 -14.44 -2.36
N LEU A 134 8.36 -15.57 -2.22
CA LEU A 134 8.98 -16.80 -1.73
C LEU A 134 10.06 -17.31 -2.67
N TYR A 135 9.85 -17.22 -3.99
CA TYR A 135 10.87 -17.56 -4.98
C TYR A 135 12.12 -16.67 -4.84
N LYS A 136 11.95 -15.36 -4.78
CA LYS A 136 13.06 -14.40 -4.57
C LYS A 136 13.81 -14.68 -3.25
N ALA A 137 13.10 -15.05 -2.19
CA ALA A 137 13.70 -15.40 -0.91
C ALA A 137 14.56 -16.68 -0.99
N ILE A 138 14.08 -17.71 -1.71
CA ILE A 138 14.85 -18.94 -1.97
C ILE A 138 16.09 -18.63 -2.79
N GLU A 139 15.95 -17.84 -3.85
CA GLU A 139 17.07 -17.44 -4.72
C GLU A 139 18.14 -16.69 -3.93
N ALA A 140 17.73 -15.69 -3.13
CA ALA A 140 18.65 -14.92 -2.30
C ALA A 140 19.36 -15.78 -1.24
N TYR A 141 18.63 -16.69 -0.58
CA TYR A 141 19.19 -17.59 0.42
C TYR A 141 20.19 -18.56 -0.21
N SER A 142 19.83 -19.17 -1.34
CA SER A 142 20.71 -20.08 -2.07
C SER A 142 21.96 -19.36 -2.59
N GLY A 143 21.80 -18.13 -3.10
CA GLY A 143 22.90 -17.28 -3.52
C GLY A 143 23.87 -16.95 -2.39
N LEU A 144 23.35 -16.70 -1.17
CA LEU A 144 24.18 -16.48 0.02
C LEU A 144 25.01 -17.71 0.39
N ILE A 145 24.38 -18.91 0.41
CA ILE A 145 25.09 -20.17 0.68
C ILE A 145 26.17 -20.41 -0.39
N PHE A 146 25.83 -20.26 -1.66
CA PHE A 146 26.78 -20.42 -2.75
C PHE A 146 27.98 -19.46 -2.62
N SER A 147 27.72 -18.20 -2.27
CA SER A 147 28.78 -17.20 -2.10
C SER A 147 29.68 -17.53 -0.91
N ASN A 148 29.13 -18.03 0.19
CA ASN A 148 29.89 -18.45 1.36
C ASN A 148 30.77 -19.66 1.07
N GLU A 149 30.26 -20.66 0.34
CA GLU A 149 31.06 -21.82 -0.05
C GLU A 149 32.18 -21.43 -1.05
N LYS A 150 31.89 -20.54 -1.99
CA LYS A 150 32.88 -19.98 -2.90
C LYS A 150 34.00 -19.24 -2.15
N LEU A 151 33.64 -18.47 -1.12
CA LEU A 151 34.62 -17.79 -0.27
C LEU A 151 35.56 -18.79 0.41
N LYS A 152 35.03 -19.84 1.05
CA LYS A 152 35.82 -20.90 1.69
C LYS A 152 36.77 -21.57 0.73
N ILE A 153 36.30 -21.91 -0.49
CA ILE A 153 37.16 -22.52 -1.54
C ILE A 153 38.29 -21.57 -1.93
N ASN A 154 38.02 -20.28 -2.09
CA ASN A 154 39.04 -19.30 -2.42
C ASN A 154 40.07 -19.13 -1.30
N GLU A 155 39.65 -19.12 -0.03
CA GLU A 155 40.56 -19.08 1.13
C GLU A 155 41.48 -20.30 1.19
N ILE A 156 40.93 -21.49 0.92
CA ILE A 156 41.73 -22.72 0.82
C ILE A 156 42.74 -22.62 -0.32
N ASN A 157 42.35 -22.13 -1.49
CA ASN A 157 43.22 -21.95 -2.62
C ASN A 157 44.37 -20.97 -2.34
N VAL A 158 44.09 -19.85 -1.70
CA VAL A 158 45.13 -18.89 -1.26
C VAL A 158 46.12 -19.56 -0.32
N ASN A 159 45.65 -20.24 0.73
CA ASN A 159 46.49 -20.97 1.67
C ASN A 159 47.36 -22.06 0.98
N LEU A 160 46.85 -22.74 -0.01
CA LEU A 160 47.63 -23.74 -0.79
C LEU A 160 48.73 -23.07 -1.63
N LEU A 161 48.44 -21.96 -2.29
CA LEU A 161 49.40 -21.20 -3.07
C LEU A 161 50.50 -20.59 -2.15
N GLU A 162 50.16 -20.06 -0.98
CA GLU A 162 51.11 -19.54 -0.02
C GLU A 162 52.10 -20.65 0.43
N ARG A 163 51.58 -21.83 0.78
CA ARG A 163 52.43 -22.98 1.14
C ARG A 163 53.33 -23.46 -0.02
N GLN A 164 52.82 -23.42 -1.24
CA GLN A 164 53.64 -23.77 -2.41
C GLN A 164 54.80 -22.81 -2.60
N VAL A 165 54.54 -21.51 -2.47
CA VAL A 165 55.60 -20.47 -2.55
C VAL A 165 56.66 -20.66 -1.46
N GLU A 166 56.22 -21.00 -0.22
CA GLU A 166 57.16 -21.29 0.89
C GLU A 166 58.02 -22.52 0.65
N THR A 167 57.51 -23.52 -0.12
CA THR A 167 58.24 -24.77 -0.42
C THR A 167 59.20 -24.58 -1.56
N ASP A 168 58.92 -23.67 -2.49
CA ASP A 168 59.74 -23.40 -3.71
C ASP A 168 60.87 -22.37 -3.42
N GLN A 169 60.97 -21.80 -2.20
CA GLN A 169 62.07 -20.95 -1.72
C GLN A 169 63.10 -21.78 -0.92
#